data_f45a4f7439bab537c7c1aedf794b2fba
#
_entry.id   f45a4f7439bab537c7c1aedf794b2fba
#
_cell.length_a   1.000
_cell.length_b   1.000
_cell.length_c   1.000
_cell.angle_alpha   90.00
_cell.angle_beta   90.00
_cell.angle_gamma   90.00
#
_symmetry.space_group_name_H-M   'P 1'
#
loop_
_entity.id
_entity.type
_entity.pdbx_description
1 polymer ?
#
loop_
_entity_poly.entity_id
_entity_poly.type
_entity_poly.pdbx_seq_one_letter_code
_entity_poly.pdbx_strand_id
1 'polypeptide(L)'
;MIVSKSIKAAAHNLSKACNALNFSEPVTHVYNPLEYAWAAHEQYISRAANGKKKVVFLGMNPGPFGMAQTGVPFGEVSAVRDWIGINAPISKPENEHPKRPIEGLTYARSEVSGRRLWGLFAERFDSADAFFTDHFIVNHCPLVFMEETGKNRTPDKLPNDEAAPLMEICDTHLRKVIEILEPEWLIAIGEFAEKRALAASGEIDVRIGKILHPSPASPAANRGWAEQASAQLKKLGVWH
;
A
#
# COMPACT_ATOMS: atom_id res chain seq x y z
N MET A 1 11.08 -15.28 10.84
CA MET A 1 9.80 -15.91 11.29
C MET A 1 9.00 -15.05 12.28
N ILE A 2 9.61 -14.46 13.32
CA ILE A 2 8.87 -13.63 14.32
C ILE A 2 8.32 -12.34 13.70
N VAL A 3 9.14 -11.58 12.96
CA VAL A 3 8.75 -10.30 12.33
C VAL A 3 7.54 -10.48 11.40
N SER A 4 7.60 -11.42 10.47
CA SER A 4 6.50 -11.72 9.55
C SER A 4 5.21 -12.09 10.30
N LYS A 5 5.29 -12.91 11.35
CA LYS A 5 4.13 -13.25 12.19
C LYS A 5 3.53 -12.02 12.87
N SER A 6 4.36 -11.11 13.37
CA SER A 6 3.90 -9.88 14.02
C SER A 6 3.24 -8.92 13.01
N ILE A 7 3.79 -8.77 11.80
CA ILE A 7 3.17 -7.96 10.73
C ILE A 7 1.84 -8.56 10.28
N LYS A 8 1.74 -9.89 10.12
CA LYS A 8 0.47 -10.57 9.80
C LYS A 8 -0.59 -10.30 10.87
N ALA A 9 -0.23 -10.41 12.16
CA ALA A 9 -1.15 -10.11 13.25
C ALA A 9 -1.59 -8.64 13.24
N ALA A 10 -0.68 -7.70 12.98
CA ALA A 10 -1.01 -6.28 12.86
C ALA A 10 -1.97 -6.02 11.68
N ALA A 11 -1.75 -6.66 10.53
CA ALA A 11 -2.63 -6.53 9.36
C ALA A 11 -4.03 -7.14 9.61
N HIS A 12 -4.13 -8.27 10.31
CA HIS A 12 -5.43 -8.82 10.71
C HIS A 12 -6.19 -7.89 11.66
N ASN A 13 -5.50 -7.29 12.64
CA ASN A 13 -6.11 -6.34 13.57
C ASN A 13 -6.61 -5.10 12.83
N LEU A 14 -5.82 -4.58 11.89
CA LEU A 14 -6.23 -3.48 11.01
C LEU A 14 -7.49 -3.84 10.22
N SER A 15 -7.48 -4.99 9.54
CA SER A 15 -8.62 -5.48 8.75
C SER A 15 -9.90 -5.54 9.59
N LYS A 16 -9.82 -6.17 10.76
CA LYS A 16 -10.95 -6.29 11.68
C LYS A 16 -11.46 -4.93 12.17
N ALA A 17 -10.57 -4.01 12.54
CA ALA A 17 -10.94 -2.69 13.01
C ALA A 17 -11.59 -1.85 11.90
N CYS A 18 -11.06 -1.93 10.67
CA CYS A 18 -11.62 -1.24 9.51
C CYS A 18 -13.01 -1.78 9.11
N ASN A 19 -13.25 -3.10 9.23
CA ASN A 19 -14.54 -3.71 8.93
C ASN A 19 -15.64 -3.31 9.93
N ALA A 20 -15.30 -2.79 11.10
CA ALA A 20 -16.26 -2.28 12.07
C ALA A 20 -16.74 -0.85 11.76
N LEU A 21 -16.14 -0.17 10.78
CA LEU A 21 -16.52 1.18 10.39
C LEU A 21 -17.64 1.16 9.34
N ASN A 22 -18.46 2.20 9.37
CA ASN A 22 -19.50 2.44 8.38
C ASN A 22 -19.20 3.71 7.60
N PHE A 23 -19.56 3.72 6.34
CA PHE A 23 -19.35 4.84 5.43
C PHE A 23 -20.67 5.18 4.72
N SER A 24 -20.98 6.48 4.67
CA SER A 24 -22.21 6.99 4.08
C SER A 24 -22.04 7.36 2.61
N GLU A 25 -23.15 7.68 1.98
CA GLU A 25 -23.18 8.27 0.64
C GLU A 25 -22.19 9.47 0.53
N PRO A 26 -21.46 9.59 -0.58
CA PRO A 26 -21.62 8.85 -1.83
C PRO A 26 -20.82 7.53 -1.94
N VAL A 27 -20.26 7.01 -0.84
CA VAL A 27 -19.60 5.69 -0.82
C VAL A 27 -20.69 4.63 -0.76
N THR A 28 -20.77 3.77 -1.78
CA THR A 28 -21.75 2.69 -1.88
C THR A 28 -21.10 1.31 -1.71
N HIS A 29 -19.80 1.20 -2.01
CA HIS A 29 -19.06 -0.05 -1.90
C HIS A 29 -17.70 0.22 -1.26
N VAL A 30 -17.35 -0.63 -0.31
CA VAL A 30 -16.05 -0.64 0.35
C VAL A 30 -15.42 -2.01 0.19
N TYR A 31 -14.19 -2.06 -0.35
CA TYR A 31 -13.42 -3.29 -0.42
C TYR A 31 -12.33 -3.31 0.62
N ASN A 32 -12.17 -4.45 1.28
CA ASN A 32 -11.05 -4.71 2.17
C ASN A 32 -10.18 -5.86 1.59
N PRO A 33 -9.13 -5.56 0.83
CA PRO A 33 -8.24 -6.60 0.29
C PRO A 33 -7.53 -7.44 1.35
N LEU A 34 -7.42 -6.94 2.59
CA LEU A 34 -6.86 -7.74 3.70
C LEU A 34 -7.82 -8.84 4.17
N GLU A 35 -9.02 -8.91 3.63
CA GLU A 35 -10.01 -9.95 3.90
C GLU A 35 -10.06 -10.92 2.72
N TYR A 36 -10.63 -10.52 1.58
CA TYR A 36 -10.86 -11.41 0.45
C TYR A 36 -9.58 -11.82 -0.31
N ALA A 37 -8.53 -11.02 -0.25
CA ALA A 37 -7.23 -11.31 -0.87
C ALA A 37 -6.14 -11.69 0.18
N TRP A 38 -6.57 -12.15 1.36
CA TRP A 38 -5.66 -12.44 2.46
C TRP A 38 -4.55 -13.42 2.09
N ALA A 39 -4.83 -14.49 1.37
CA ALA A 39 -3.84 -15.49 0.99
C ALA A 39 -2.66 -14.87 0.21
N ALA A 40 -2.95 -13.93 -0.70
CA ALA A 40 -1.93 -13.21 -1.45
C ALA A 40 -1.19 -12.20 -0.58
N HIS A 41 -1.92 -11.47 0.28
CA HIS A 41 -1.31 -10.53 1.23
C HIS A 41 -0.42 -11.22 2.25
N GLU A 42 -0.85 -12.37 2.76
CA GLU A 42 -0.04 -13.20 3.66
C GLU A 42 1.23 -13.71 2.99
N GLN A 43 1.16 -14.13 1.73
CA GLN A 43 2.31 -14.54 0.94
C GLN A 43 3.28 -13.37 0.74
N TYR A 44 2.76 -12.17 0.44
CA TYR A 44 3.53 -10.93 0.37
C TYR A 44 4.25 -10.64 1.70
N ILE A 45 3.55 -10.61 2.83
CA ILE A 45 4.15 -10.38 4.15
C ILE A 45 5.22 -11.42 4.46
N SER A 46 4.95 -12.70 4.16
CA SER A 46 5.90 -13.80 4.42
C SER A 46 7.22 -13.59 3.70
N ARG A 47 7.16 -13.06 2.47
CA ARG A 47 8.33 -12.79 1.64
C ARG A 47 9.00 -11.47 1.99
N ALA A 48 8.20 -10.39 2.13
CA ALA A 48 8.70 -9.04 2.30
C ALA A 48 9.13 -8.72 3.74
N ALA A 49 8.44 -9.25 4.76
CA ALA A 49 8.73 -8.99 6.18
C ALA A 49 9.60 -10.11 6.80
N ASN A 50 10.68 -10.50 6.15
CA ASN A 50 11.59 -11.54 6.58
C ASN A 50 12.54 -11.14 7.73
N GLY A 51 12.57 -9.85 8.13
CA GLY A 51 13.39 -9.26 9.19
C GLY A 51 13.11 -7.76 9.35
N LYS A 52 13.91 -7.07 10.14
CA LYS A 52 13.94 -5.60 10.21
C LYS A 52 14.21 -5.01 8.83
N LYS A 53 13.85 -3.74 8.62
CA LYS A 53 13.98 -3.06 7.33
C LYS A 53 14.74 -1.75 7.48
N LYS A 54 15.56 -1.41 6.50
CA LYS A 54 16.17 -0.07 6.45
C LYS A 54 15.15 0.97 5.98
N VAL A 55 14.28 0.59 5.05
CA VAL A 55 13.33 1.52 4.42
C VAL A 55 11.93 0.91 4.39
N VAL A 56 10.95 1.67 4.87
CA VAL A 56 9.52 1.39 4.66
C VAL A 56 8.96 2.46 3.74
N PHE A 57 8.39 2.05 2.61
CA PHE A 57 7.64 2.92 1.71
C PHE A 57 6.15 2.91 2.10
N LEU A 58 5.59 4.11 2.28
CA LEU A 58 4.21 4.31 2.69
C LEU A 58 3.36 4.89 1.57
N GLY A 59 2.34 4.15 1.14
CA GLY A 59 1.28 4.64 0.25
C GLY A 59 0.04 5.13 1.01
N MET A 60 -0.95 5.65 0.26
CA MET A 60 -2.21 6.11 0.83
C MET A 60 -3.17 4.94 1.08
N ASN A 61 -3.78 4.42 0.01
CA ASN A 61 -4.76 3.35 0.04
C ASN A 61 -4.80 2.60 -1.30
N PRO A 62 -5.44 1.42 -1.37
CA PRO A 62 -5.57 0.65 -2.59
C PRO A 62 -6.31 1.39 -3.70
N GLY A 63 -5.81 1.25 -4.94
CA GLY A 63 -6.58 1.55 -6.13
C GLY A 63 -7.36 0.32 -6.62
N PRO A 64 -8.46 0.52 -7.39
CA PRO A 64 -9.34 -0.57 -7.84
C PRO A 64 -8.69 -1.53 -8.85
N PHE A 65 -7.55 -1.16 -9.43
CA PHE A 65 -6.85 -1.93 -10.47
C PHE A 65 -5.53 -2.55 -9.99
N GLY A 66 -5.11 -2.22 -8.76
CA GLY A 66 -3.87 -2.67 -8.14
C GLY A 66 -4.12 -3.57 -6.94
N MET A 67 -3.87 -3.08 -5.72
CA MET A 67 -4.03 -3.88 -4.51
C MET A 67 -5.43 -4.46 -4.32
N ALA A 68 -6.49 -3.81 -4.83
CA ALA A 68 -7.82 -4.39 -4.84
C ALA A 68 -7.86 -5.74 -5.56
N GLN A 69 -7.10 -5.90 -6.65
CA GLN A 69 -7.01 -7.13 -7.42
C GLN A 69 -6.04 -8.14 -6.81
N THR A 70 -4.98 -7.69 -6.17
CA THR A 70 -3.83 -8.56 -5.84
C THR A 70 -3.57 -8.76 -4.36
N GLY A 71 -4.17 -7.93 -3.49
CA GLY A 71 -3.86 -7.91 -2.05
C GLY A 71 -2.48 -7.32 -1.70
N VAL A 72 -1.68 -6.91 -2.68
CA VAL A 72 -0.33 -6.38 -2.48
C VAL A 72 -0.34 -4.86 -2.63
N PRO A 73 0.31 -4.07 -1.74
CA PRO A 73 0.40 -2.62 -1.88
C PRO A 73 0.98 -2.21 -3.24
N PHE A 74 0.32 -1.26 -3.93
CA PHE A 74 0.63 -0.88 -5.32
C PHE A 74 0.65 -2.06 -6.30
N GLY A 75 -0.04 -3.15 -5.98
CA GLY A 75 0.11 -4.45 -6.62
C GLY A 75 -0.45 -4.50 -8.04
N GLU A 76 0.27 -3.93 -9.00
CA GLU A 76 0.03 -4.17 -10.41
C GLU A 76 0.23 -5.67 -10.73
N VAL A 77 -0.70 -6.26 -11.49
CA VAL A 77 -0.79 -7.73 -11.62
C VAL A 77 0.48 -8.38 -12.14
N SER A 78 1.09 -7.83 -13.21
CA SER A 78 2.33 -8.40 -13.77
C SER A 78 3.48 -8.33 -12.76
N ALA A 79 3.62 -7.20 -12.06
CA ALA A 79 4.66 -7.05 -11.05
C ALA A 79 4.48 -8.05 -9.90
N VAL A 80 3.24 -8.24 -9.44
CA VAL A 80 2.94 -9.17 -8.34
C VAL A 80 3.16 -10.62 -8.74
N ARG A 81 2.64 -11.02 -9.91
CA ARG A 81 2.72 -12.39 -10.39
C ARG A 81 4.14 -12.75 -10.87
N ASP A 82 4.73 -11.91 -11.72
CA ASP A 82 5.91 -12.28 -12.50
C ASP A 82 7.22 -11.87 -11.81
N TRP A 83 7.26 -10.71 -11.11
CA TRP A 83 8.47 -10.25 -10.43
C TRP A 83 8.48 -10.60 -8.94
N ILE A 84 7.39 -10.31 -8.19
CA ILE A 84 7.31 -10.66 -6.78
C ILE A 84 7.07 -12.17 -6.62
N GLY A 85 6.43 -12.83 -7.59
CA GLY A 85 6.19 -14.29 -7.59
C GLY A 85 5.09 -14.73 -6.62
N ILE A 86 4.03 -13.92 -6.49
CA ILE A 86 2.84 -14.26 -5.69
C ILE A 86 1.78 -14.85 -6.59
N ASN A 87 1.34 -16.07 -6.27
CA ASN A 87 0.35 -16.82 -7.04
C ASN A 87 -0.77 -17.40 -6.16
N ALA A 88 -0.99 -16.83 -4.98
CA ALA A 88 -2.06 -17.26 -4.08
C ALA A 88 -3.45 -16.94 -4.65
N PRO A 89 -4.47 -17.74 -4.30
CA PRO A 89 -5.84 -17.48 -4.73
C PRO A 89 -6.37 -16.16 -4.13
N ILE A 90 -7.21 -15.48 -4.90
CA ILE A 90 -7.87 -14.25 -4.49
C ILE A 90 -9.37 -14.47 -4.60
N SER A 91 -10.07 -14.32 -3.49
CA SER A 91 -11.52 -14.41 -3.41
C SER A 91 -12.18 -13.09 -3.85
N LYS A 92 -13.50 -13.03 -3.78
CA LYS A 92 -14.29 -11.83 -4.06
C LYS A 92 -14.78 -11.18 -2.77
N PRO A 93 -14.94 -9.85 -2.73
CA PRO A 93 -15.64 -9.19 -1.63
C PRO A 93 -17.12 -9.63 -1.63
N GLU A 94 -17.74 -9.64 -0.45
CA GLU A 94 -19.14 -10.02 -0.30
C GLU A 94 -20.08 -9.11 -1.11
N ASN A 95 -19.84 -7.81 -1.09
CA ASN A 95 -20.58 -6.81 -1.87
C ASN A 95 -19.71 -6.31 -3.03
N GLU A 96 -19.69 -7.07 -4.14
CA GLU A 96 -18.87 -6.74 -5.31
C GLU A 96 -19.53 -5.65 -6.17
N HIS A 97 -18.82 -4.57 -6.44
CA HIS A 97 -19.29 -3.49 -7.30
C HIS A 97 -19.33 -3.94 -8.77
N PRO A 98 -20.48 -3.82 -9.49
CA PRO A 98 -20.64 -4.38 -10.84
C PRO A 98 -19.68 -3.80 -11.89
N LYS A 99 -19.19 -2.55 -11.68
CA LYS A 99 -18.22 -1.91 -12.58
C LYS A 99 -16.75 -2.10 -12.13
N ARG A 100 -16.52 -2.78 -11.02
CA ARG A 100 -15.19 -2.99 -10.42
C ARG A 100 -15.03 -4.41 -9.90
N PRO A 101 -15.25 -5.42 -10.76
CA PRO A 101 -15.16 -6.81 -10.36
C PRO A 101 -13.71 -7.14 -9.93
N ILE A 102 -13.60 -8.10 -9.02
CA ILE A 102 -12.32 -8.67 -8.61
C ILE A 102 -12.07 -9.94 -9.45
N GLU A 103 -11.05 -9.86 -10.30
CA GLU A 103 -10.59 -10.94 -11.17
C GLU A 103 -9.23 -11.50 -10.71
N GLY A 104 -8.66 -10.88 -9.69
CA GLY A 104 -7.38 -11.33 -9.11
C GLY A 104 -6.21 -11.19 -10.08
N LEU A 105 -5.34 -12.19 -10.08
CA LEU A 105 -4.12 -12.21 -10.91
C LEU A 105 -4.37 -12.40 -12.42
N THR A 106 -5.62 -12.57 -12.84
CA THR A 106 -6.00 -12.61 -14.26
C THR A 106 -6.49 -11.25 -14.79
N TYR A 107 -6.61 -10.25 -13.91
CA TYR A 107 -7.06 -8.92 -14.30
C TYR A 107 -6.14 -8.29 -15.33
N ALA A 108 -6.72 -7.93 -16.50
CA ALA A 108 -5.93 -7.52 -17.66
C ALA A 108 -5.47 -6.05 -17.64
N ARG A 109 -6.16 -5.19 -16.87
CA ARG A 109 -5.84 -3.76 -16.85
C ARG A 109 -4.69 -3.46 -15.91
N SER A 110 -3.60 -2.90 -16.46
CA SER A 110 -2.44 -2.47 -15.66
C SER A 110 -2.76 -1.27 -14.77
N GLU A 111 -2.29 -1.29 -13.53
CA GLU A 111 -2.33 -0.18 -12.58
C GLU A 111 -1.06 0.68 -12.74
N VAL A 112 -1.26 1.92 -13.19
CA VAL A 112 -0.14 2.79 -13.60
C VAL A 112 0.80 3.13 -12.45
N SER A 113 0.27 3.40 -11.25
CA SER A 113 1.11 3.78 -10.11
C SER A 113 1.96 2.60 -9.64
N GLY A 114 1.36 1.41 -9.58
CA GLY A 114 2.07 0.17 -9.23
C GLY A 114 3.10 -0.23 -10.28
N ARG A 115 2.75 -0.15 -11.56
CA ARG A 115 3.70 -0.41 -12.65
C ARG A 115 4.92 0.50 -12.56
N ARG A 116 4.72 1.81 -12.26
CA ARG A 116 5.85 2.74 -12.09
C ARG A 116 6.69 2.40 -10.87
N LEU A 117 6.03 2.16 -9.72
CA LEU A 117 6.74 1.91 -8.47
C LEU A 117 7.51 0.59 -8.51
N TRP A 118 6.83 -0.51 -8.82
CA TRP A 118 7.47 -1.82 -8.89
C TRP A 118 8.44 -1.92 -10.07
N GLY A 119 8.18 -1.24 -11.19
CA GLY A 119 9.10 -1.15 -12.33
C GLY A 119 10.43 -0.52 -11.94
N LEU A 120 10.41 0.61 -11.20
CA LEU A 120 11.62 1.23 -10.68
C LEU A 120 12.44 0.28 -9.79
N PHE A 121 11.77 -0.50 -8.93
CA PHE A 121 12.47 -1.45 -8.08
C PHE A 121 13.00 -2.65 -8.88
N ALA A 122 12.26 -3.14 -9.85
CA ALA A 122 12.70 -4.22 -10.74
C ALA A 122 13.89 -3.83 -11.62
N GLU A 123 13.98 -2.55 -12.03
CA GLU A 123 15.14 -2.02 -12.77
C GLU A 123 16.38 -1.86 -11.87
N ARG A 124 16.19 -1.60 -10.57
CA ARG A 124 17.28 -1.32 -9.65
C ARG A 124 17.82 -2.53 -8.91
N PHE A 125 17.00 -3.53 -8.66
CA PHE A 125 17.34 -4.71 -7.87
C PHE A 125 17.27 -5.98 -8.71
N ASP A 126 18.25 -6.85 -8.56
CA ASP A 126 18.37 -8.10 -9.33
C ASP A 126 17.15 -9.03 -9.12
N SER A 127 16.47 -8.92 -8.00
CA SER A 127 15.27 -9.70 -7.67
C SER A 127 14.41 -9.03 -6.61
N ALA A 128 13.14 -9.46 -6.51
CA ALA A 128 12.26 -9.02 -5.44
C ALA A 128 12.82 -9.37 -4.04
N ASP A 129 13.48 -10.50 -3.87
CA ASP A 129 14.09 -10.88 -2.60
C ASP A 129 15.27 -9.96 -2.23
N ALA A 130 16.07 -9.53 -3.20
CA ALA A 130 17.11 -8.53 -2.99
C ALA A 130 16.51 -7.20 -2.52
N PHE A 131 15.41 -6.74 -3.14
CA PHE A 131 14.67 -5.57 -2.69
C PHE A 131 14.12 -5.76 -1.27
N PHE A 132 13.48 -6.88 -0.97
CA PHE A 132 12.88 -7.16 0.33
C PHE A 132 13.88 -7.40 1.46
N THR A 133 15.16 -7.53 1.18
CA THR A 133 16.19 -7.58 2.22
C THR A 133 16.14 -6.35 3.11
N ASP A 134 16.10 -5.17 2.53
CA ASP A 134 16.15 -3.89 3.22
C ASP A 134 14.86 -3.06 3.12
N HIS A 135 13.91 -3.42 2.26
CA HIS A 135 12.74 -2.60 1.94
C HIS A 135 11.41 -3.31 2.22
N PHE A 136 10.41 -2.54 2.62
CA PHE A 136 9.02 -2.99 2.76
C PHE A 136 8.08 -1.92 2.22
N ILE A 137 6.94 -2.31 1.67
CA ILE A 137 5.90 -1.38 1.20
C ILE A 137 4.61 -1.64 1.96
N VAL A 138 3.95 -0.58 2.39
CA VAL A 138 2.66 -0.64 3.07
C VAL A 138 1.77 0.52 2.63
N ASN A 139 0.46 0.31 2.57
CA ASN A 139 -0.51 1.39 2.50
C ASN A 139 -0.95 1.79 3.90
N HIS A 140 -1.17 3.09 4.13
CA HIS A 140 -1.71 3.60 5.37
C HIS A 140 -3.11 3.04 5.64
N CYS A 141 -4.03 3.20 4.68
CA CYS A 141 -5.39 2.66 4.74
C CYS A 141 -5.50 1.41 3.86
N PRO A 142 -6.13 0.31 4.32
CA PRO A 142 -6.28 -0.89 3.53
C PRO A 142 -7.50 -0.87 2.60
N LEU A 143 -8.43 0.09 2.76
CA LEU A 143 -9.73 0.08 2.12
C LEU A 143 -9.76 0.80 0.78
N VAL A 144 -10.60 0.29 -0.13
CA VAL A 144 -11.01 0.96 -1.38
C VAL A 144 -12.43 1.47 -1.18
N PHE A 145 -12.66 2.75 -1.44
CA PHE A 145 -13.99 3.37 -1.37
C PHE A 145 -14.48 3.68 -2.76
N MET A 146 -15.70 3.27 -3.11
CA MET A 146 -16.27 3.48 -4.43
C MET A 146 -17.65 4.06 -4.36
N GLU A 147 -17.91 5.01 -5.26
CA GLU A 147 -19.23 5.57 -5.51
C GLU A 147 -20.02 4.62 -6.46
N GLU A 148 -21.33 4.76 -6.57
CA GLU A 148 -22.20 3.95 -7.46
C GLU A 148 -21.73 3.94 -8.92
N THR A 149 -21.07 5.00 -9.36
CA THR A 149 -20.45 5.08 -10.69
C THR A 149 -19.23 4.20 -10.87
N GLY A 150 -18.70 3.64 -9.79
CA GLY A 150 -17.40 2.95 -9.72
C GLY A 150 -16.22 3.90 -9.65
N LYS A 151 -16.45 5.19 -9.38
CA LYS A 151 -15.39 6.18 -9.13
C LYS A 151 -14.75 5.89 -7.79
N ASN A 152 -13.42 5.79 -7.78
CA ASN A 152 -12.65 5.64 -6.54
C ASN A 152 -12.64 6.94 -5.75
N ARG A 153 -12.89 6.84 -4.45
CA ARG A 153 -12.75 7.94 -3.49
C ARG A 153 -11.59 7.64 -2.56
N THR A 154 -10.79 8.64 -2.27
CA THR A 154 -9.64 8.49 -1.37
C THR A 154 -10.02 8.84 0.08
N PRO A 155 -9.30 8.31 1.09
CA PRO A 155 -9.64 8.53 2.51
C PRO A 155 -9.74 10.02 2.90
N ASP A 156 -8.96 10.90 2.27
CA ASP A 156 -8.98 12.35 2.50
C ASP A 156 -10.21 13.07 1.91
N LYS A 157 -11.07 12.33 1.21
CA LYS A 157 -12.33 12.82 0.63
C LYS A 157 -13.57 12.30 1.35
N LEU A 158 -13.39 11.52 2.41
CA LEU A 158 -14.48 11.09 3.28
C LEU A 158 -14.93 12.24 4.19
N PRO A 159 -16.18 12.23 4.68
CA PRO A 159 -16.63 13.12 5.75
C PRO A 159 -15.70 13.02 6.97
N ASN A 160 -15.51 14.11 7.69
CA ASN A 160 -14.55 14.17 8.81
C ASN A 160 -14.89 13.17 9.95
N ASP A 161 -16.15 12.96 10.23
CA ASP A 161 -16.65 12.03 11.23
C ASP A 161 -16.40 10.56 10.88
N GLU A 162 -16.31 10.24 9.59
CA GLU A 162 -15.92 8.92 9.09
C GLU A 162 -14.40 8.80 8.91
N ALA A 163 -13.76 9.85 8.42
CA ALA A 163 -12.33 9.88 8.20
C ALA A 163 -11.52 9.82 9.50
N ALA A 164 -11.95 10.52 10.56
CA ALA A 164 -11.19 10.59 11.81
C ALA A 164 -10.97 9.22 12.47
N PRO A 165 -12.00 8.40 12.73
CA PRO A 165 -11.78 7.06 13.31
C PRO A 165 -10.98 6.14 12.37
N LEU A 166 -11.17 6.24 11.06
CA LEU A 166 -10.36 5.49 10.09
C LEU A 166 -8.88 5.86 10.19
N MET A 167 -8.57 7.16 10.25
CA MET A 167 -7.18 7.64 10.36
C MET A 167 -6.53 7.17 11.67
N GLU A 168 -7.25 7.20 12.78
CA GLU A 168 -6.74 6.75 14.08
C GLU A 168 -6.38 5.24 14.05
N ILE A 169 -7.25 4.41 13.49
CA ILE A 169 -7.00 2.98 13.30
C ILE A 169 -5.78 2.76 12.41
N CYS A 170 -5.69 3.46 11.28
CA CYS A 170 -4.60 3.32 10.33
C CYS A 170 -3.26 3.85 10.88
N ASP A 171 -3.26 4.95 11.62
CA ASP A 171 -2.06 5.48 12.29
C ASP A 171 -1.55 4.51 13.36
N THR A 172 -2.46 3.93 14.14
CA THR A 172 -2.12 2.89 15.14
C THR A 172 -1.46 1.69 14.47
N HIS A 173 -1.99 1.25 13.33
CA HIS A 173 -1.37 0.18 12.54
C HIS A 173 0.00 0.58 12.00
N LEU A 174 0.14 1.77 11.41
CA LEU A 174 1.41 2.26 10.87
C LEU A 174 2.47 2.35 11.97
N ARG A 175 2.12 2.87 13.14
CA ARG A 175 3.00 2.88 14.31
C ARG A 175 3.48 1.48 14.66
N LYS A 176 2.56 0.51 14.66
CA LYS A 176 2.91 -0.89 14.95
C LYS A 176 3.84 -1.49 13.89
N VAL A 177 3.66 -1.15 12.61
CA VAL A 177 4.56 -1.56 11.53
C VAL A 177 5.97 -0.98 11.74
N ILE A 178 6.07 0.31 12.10
CA ILE A 178 7.37 0.97 12.40
C ILE A 178 8.06 0.28 13.58
N GLU A 179 7.35 0.03 14.69
CA GLU A 179 7.88 -0.66 15.87
C GLU A 179 8.39 -2.09 15.56
N ILE A 180 7.72 -2.81 14.67
CA ILE A 180 8.09 -4.20 14.33
C ILE A 180 9.26 -4.24 13.35
N LEU A 181 9.27 -3.35 12.34
CA LEU A 181 10.29 -3.35 11.29
C LEU A 181 11.52 -2.52 11.64
N GLU A 182 11.41 -1.60 12.60
CA GLU A 182 12.47 -0.70 13.07
C GLU A 182 13.23 -0.02 11.91
N PRO A 183 12.54 0.66 10.96
CA PRO A 183 13.19 1.21 9.81
C PRO A 183 14.03 2.45 10.16
N GLU A 184 15.14 2.65 9.44
CA GLU A 184 15.88 3.90 9.47
C GLU A 184 15.12 5.03 8.74
N TRP A 185 14.36 4.67 7.68
CA TRP A 185 13.61 5.58 6.86
C TRP A 185 12.15 5.12 6.66
N LEU A 186 11.22 6.04 6.88
CA LEU A 186 9.84 5.96 6.44
C LEU A 186 9.66 6.90 5.25
N ILE A 187 9.59 6.34 4.04
CA ILE A 187 9.49 7.10 2.79
C ILE A 187 8.03 7.20 2.36
N ALA A 188 7.47 8.38 2.49
CA ALA A 188 6.12 8.68 2.06
C ALA A 188 6.04 8.81 0.54
N ILE A 189 5.06 8.17 -0.07
CA ILE A 189 4.74 8.28 -1.50
C ILE A 189 3.61 9.31 -1.66
N GLY A 190 3.99 10.59 -1.79
CA GLY A 190 3.09 11.72 -1.92
C GLY A 190 2.71 12.39 -0.59
N GLU A 191 1.98 13.51 -0.70
CA GLU A 191 1.66 14.43 0.40
C GLU A 191 0.80 13.80 1.51
N PHE A 192 -0.21 12.99 1.14
CA PHE A 192 -1.06 12.33 2.12
C PHE A 192 -0.25 11.40 3.02
N ALA A 193 0.57 10.56 2.39
CA ALA A 193 1.41 9.62 3.12
C ALA A 193 2.41 10.33 4.03
N GLU A 194 2.99 11.45 3.61
CA GLU A 194 3.87 12.27 4.45
C GLU A 194 3.16 12.78 5.71
N LYS A 195 1.96 13.35 5.57
CA LYS A 195 1.16 13.81 6.71
C LYS A 195 0.86 12.68 7.70
N ARG A 196 0.54 11.48 7.19
CA ARG A 196 0.26 10.32 8.05
C ARG A 196 1.52 9.74 8.68
N ALA A 197 2.63 9.71 7.94
CA ALA A 197 3.93 9.32 8.49
C ALA A 197 4.32 10.19 9.69
N LEU A 198 4.22 11.51 9.55
CA LEU A 198 4.49 12.46 10.64
C LEU A 198 3.54 12.27 11.85
N ALA A 199 2.25 12.04 11.59
CA ALA A 199 1.27 11.84 12.66
C ALA A 199 1.48 10.51 13.41
N ALA A 200 1.77 9.43 12.69
CA ALA A 200 1.89 8.11 13.28
C ALA A 200 3.23 7.85 13.97
N SER A 201 4.33 8.43 13.49
CA SER A 201 5.67 8.19 14.08
C SER A 201 5.79 8.74 15.49
N GLY A 202 5.17 9.91 15.80
CA GLY A 202 5.24 10.50 17.14
C GLY A 202 6.68 10.68 17.61
N GLU A 203 7.04 10.03 18.72
CA GLU A 203 8.39 10.06 19.33
C GLU A 203 9.30 8.91 18.85
N ILE A 204 8.85 8.07 17.90
CA ILE A 204 9.67 6.98 17.39
C ILE A 204 10.83 7.58 16.56
N ASP A 205 12.04 7.14 16.84
CA ASP A 205 13.24 7.57 16.09
C ASP A 205 13.27 6.91 14.71
N VAL A 206 12.64 7.57 13.74
CA VAL A 206 12.62 7.20 12.33
C VAL A 206 12.73 8.45 11.46
N ARG A 207 13.62 8.43 10.48
CA ARG A 207 13.73 9.53 9.51
C ARG A 207 12.58 9.46 8.51
N ILE A 208 11.90 10.59 8.30
CA ILE A 208 10.80 10.68 7.33
C ILE A 208 11.29 11.41 6.08
N GLY A 209 11.08 10.79 4.93
CA GLY A 209 11.32 11.39 3.62
C GLY A 209 10.08 11.29 2.74
N LYS A 210 10.08 12.05 1.64
CA LYS A 210 8.99 12.02 0.65
C LYS A 210 9.51 11.87 -0.76
N ILE A 211 8.82 11.07 -1.56
CA ILE A 211 8.97 11.01 -3.00
C ILE A 211 7.65 11.38 -3.70
N LEU A 212 7.76 11.81 -4.95
CA LEU A 212 6.62 12.11 -5.80
C LEU A 212 5.68 10.90 -5.93
N HIS A 213 4.36 11.13 -5.82
CA HIS A 213 3.39 10.05 -6.05
C HIS A 213 3.35 9.62 -7.53
N PRO A 214 3.36 8.32 -7.85
CA PRO A 214 3.42 7.81 -9.23
C PRO A 214 2.10 7.90 -10.02
N SER A 215 1.11 8.60 -9.49
CA SER A 215 -0.22 8.72 -10.12
C SER A 215 -0.18 9.32 -11.52
N PRO A 216 -0.92 8.74 -12.48
CA PRO A 216 -1.09 9.35 -13.81
C PRO A 216 -1.82 10.70 -13.77
N ALA A 217 -2.54 11.01 -12.69
CA ALA A 217 -3.17 12.30 -12.47
C ALA A 217 -2.16 13.42 -12.12
N SER A 218 -0.91 13.05 -11.78
CA SER A 218 0.16 14.03 -11.51
C SER A 218 0.91 14.41 -12.79
N PRO A 219 0.83 15.66 -13.27
CA PRO A 219 1.60 16.11 -14.44
C PRO A 219 3.12 15.96 -14.25
N ALA A 220 3.61 16.12 -13.01
CA ALA A 220 5.01 15.92 -12.67
C ALA A 220 5.43 14.45 -12.88
N ALA A 221 4.63 13.50 -12.39
CA ALA A 221 4.89 12.07 -12.54
C ALA A 221 4.87 11.60 -14.01
N ASN A 222 4.13 12.28 -14.88
CA ASN A 222 4.08 11.96 -16.31
C ASN A 222 5.33 12.41 -17.10
N ARG A 223 6.24 13.16 -16.44
CA ARG A 223 7.51 13.60 -17.03
C ARG A 223 8.71 12.80 -16.51
N GLY A 224 8.62 11.48 -16.48
CA GLY A 224 9.69 10.61 -15.99
C GLY A 224 9.65 10.47 -14.47
N TRP A 225 8.69 9.70 -13.96
CA TRP A 225 8.53 9.50 -12.51
C TRP A 225 9.72 8.74 -11.89
N ALA A 226 10.21 7.71 -12.56
CA ALA A 226 11.27 6.85 -12.03
C ALA A 226 12.57 7.62 -11.76
N GLU A 227 12.98 8.47 -12.71
CA GLU A 227 14.17 9.32 -12.59
C GLU A 227 14.01 10.34 -11.46
N GLN A 228 12.81 10.96 -11.35
CA GLN A 228 12.53 11.93 -10.29
C GLN A 228 12.53 11.28 -8.91
N ALA A 229 11.88 10.12 -8.74
CA ALA A 229 11.85 9.37 -7.49
C ALA A 229 13.25 8.89 -7.10
N SER A 230 14.05 8.41 -8.05
CA SER A 230 15.44 8.02 -7.83
C SER A 230 16.29 9.20 -7.36
N ALA A 231 16.16 10.36 -8.01
CA ALA A 231 16.88 11.58 -7.61
C ALA A 231 16.48 12.03 -6.19
N GLN A 232 15.18 11.93 -5.84
CA GLN A 232 14.70 12.26 -4.50
C GLN A 232 15.27 11.31 -3.45
N LEU A 233 15.28 9.99 -3.71
CA LEU A 233 15.84 8.99 -2.80
C LEU A 233 17.37 9.14 -2.62
N LYS A 234 18.09 9.48 -3.69
CA LYS A 234 19.53 9.81 -3.62
C LYS A 234 19.77 11.07 -2.80
N LYS A 235 18.99 12.13 -3.02
CA LYS A 235 19.09 13.38 -2.25
C LYS A 235 18.84 13.18 -0.75
N LEU A 236 17.96 12.27 -0.38
CA LEU A 236 17.69 11.89 1.01
C LEU A 236 18.81 11.02 1.60
N GLY A 237 19.70 10.45 0.80
CA GLY A 237 20.71 9.49 1.23
C GLY A 237 20.17 8.08 1.47
N VAL A 238 18.97 7.79 0.97
CA VAL A 238 18.36 6.44 1.02
C VAL A 238 19.02 5.52 -0.01
N TRP A 239 19.34 6.08 -1.17
CA TRP A 239 20.02 5.38 -2.27
C TRP A 239 21.33 6.08 -2.63
N HIS A 240 22.27 5.33 -3.20
CA HIS A 240 23.56 5.79 -3.74
C HIS A 240 23.61 5.69 -5.26
#